data_4257b28b24e955fc3c96227162862f63
#
_entry.id   4257b28b24e955fc3c96227162862f63
#
_cell.length_a   1.000
_cell.length_b   1.000
_cell.length_c   1.000
_cell.angle_alpha   90.00
_cell.angle_beta   90.00
_cell.angle_gamma   90.00
#
_symmetry.space_group_name_H-M   'P 1'
#
loop_
_entity.id
_entity.type
_entity.pdbx_description
1 polymer ?
#
loop_
_entity_poly.entity_id
_entity_poly.type
_entity_poly.pdbx_seq_one_letter_code
_entity_poly.pdbx_strand_id
1 'polypeptide(L)'
;MTAPYKYKFNPYTKYFSSMDWVKFSLDLLGGKGLIGEFRYAPIIGPDVLSGILVRVTGQSVLKFATENLFAPLGISVENNVTFHSKEEQMAFYNATDISGWIASPTGVNAAGWGLTLSPMDMAKMGQLFLNGGIWNGI
;
A
#
# COMPACT_ATOMS: atom_id res chain seq x y z
N MET A 1 7.46 -10.55 4.10
CA MET A 1 7.29 -11.42 2.91
C MET A 1 7.96 -12.79 3.12
N THR A 2 7.64 -13.42 4.24
CA THR A 2 8.15 -14.73 4.62
C THR A 2 7.01 -15.73 4.89
N ALA A 3 5.77 -15.35 4.58
CA ALA A 3 4.61 -16.20 4.68
C ALA A 3 4.37 -16.93 3.35
N PRO A 4 4.09 -18.25 3.36
CA PRO A 4 3.75 -18.99 2.16
C PRO A 4 2.33 -18.66 1.68
N TYR A 5 2.17 -18.47 0.36
CA TYR A 5 0.89 -18.23 -0.29
C TYR A 5 0.47 -19.42 -1.15
N LYS A 6 -0.84 -19.69 -1.23
CA LYS A 6 -1.43 -20.85 -1.94
C LYS A 6 -1.97 -20.53 -3.33
N TYR A 7 -1.23 -19.79 -4.12
CA TYR A 7 -1.62 -19.57 -5.52
C TYR A 7 -0.56 -20.13 -6.49
N LYS A 8 -1.02 -20.72 -7.58
CA LYS A 8 -0.18 -21.23 -8.68
C LYS A 8 -0.03 -20.20 -9.81
N PHE A 9 -1.04 -19.39 -10.02
CA PHE A 9 -1.11 -18.36 -11.06
C PHE A 9 -1.29 -17.00 -10.41
N ASN A 10 -0.93 -15.95 -11.16
CA ASN A 10 -1.06 -14.58 -10.72
C ASN A 10 -2.49 -14.27 -10.25
N PRO A 11 -2.72 -13.93 -8.98
CA PRO A 11 -4.05 -13.73 -8.42
C PRO A 11 -4.60 -12.32 -8.66
N TYR A 12 -3.88 -11.43 -9.35
CA TYR A 12 -4.17 -10.00 -9.37
C TYR A 12 -5.52 -9.65 -9.99
N THR A 13 -5.96 -10.37 -11.03
CA THR A 13 -7.30 -10.13 -11.60
C THR A 13 -8.39 -10.30 -10.55
N LYS A 14 -8.30 -11.36 -9.73
CA LYS A 14 -9.25 -11.62 -8.64
C LYS A 14 -9.08 -10.62 -7.50
N TYR A 15 -7.85 -10.22 -7.20
CA TYR A 15 -7.55 -9.21 -6.21
C TYR A 15 -8.24 -7.88 -6.55
N PHE A 16 -8.04 -7.36 -7.77
CA PHE A 16 -8.66 -6.11 -8.22
C PHE A 16 -10.19 -6.16 -8.32
N SER A 17 -10.76 -7.35 -8.47
CA SER A 17 -12.21 -7.55 -8.47
C SER A 17 -12.80 -7.76 -7.08
N SER A 18 -11.97 -7.89 -6.04
CA SER A 18 -12.46 -8.09 -4.69
C SER A 18 -12.77 -6.75 -4.01
N MET A 19 -13.76 -6.75 -3.12
CA MET A 19 -14.14 -5.57 -2.35
C MET A 19 -13.17 -5.30 -1.19
N ASP A 20 -12.57 -6.36 -0.63
CA ASP A 20 -11.68 -6.31 0.53
C ASP A 20 -10.34 -6.96 0.18
N TRP A 21 -9.36 -6.14 -0.11
CA TRP A 21 -8.02 -6.58 -0.52
C TRP A 21 -7.23 -7.22 0.63
N VAL A 22 -7.47 -6.76 1.86
CA VAL A 22 -6.84 -7.35 3.05
C VAL A 22 -7.35 -8.76 3.28
N LYS A 23 -8.68 -8.94 3.27
CA LYS A 23 -9.29 -10.27 3.40
C LYS A 23 -8.84 -11.20 2.26
N PHE A 24 -8.85 -10.71 1.02
CA PHE A 24 -8.36 -11.49 -0.13
C PHE A 24 -6.92 -11.96 0.08
N SER A 25 -6.04 -11.08 0.55
CA SER A 25 -4.63 -11.39 0.81
C SER A 25 -4.48 -12.40 1.94
N LEU A 26 -5.26 -12.29 3.00
CA LEU A 26 -5.29 -13.26 4.11
C LEU A 26 -5.77 -14.64 3.65
N ASP A 27 -6.79 -14.70 2.81
CA ASP A 27 -7.33 -15.96 2.27
C ASP A 27 -6.32 -16.73 1.40
N LEU A 28 -5.29 -16.05 0.89
CA LEU A 28 -4.18 -16.67 0.15
C LEU A 28 -3.06 -17.22 1.02
N LEU A 29 -3.04 -16.95 2.32
CA LEU A 29 -2.05 -17.50 3.24
C LEU A 29 -2.20 -19.01 3.42
N GLY A 30 -1.14 -19.69 3.90
CA GLY A 30 -1.15 -21.14 4.19
C GLY A 30 -0.78 -22.00 2.98
N GLY A 31 -0.03 -21.48 2.02
CA GLY A 31 0.56 -22.24 0.92
C GLY A 31 1.67 -23.20 1.39
N LYS A 32 2.14 -24.05 0.48
CA LYS A 32 3.29 -24.90 0.70
C LYS A 32 4.58 -24.07 0.65
N GLY A 33 5.35 -24.07 1.70
CA GLY A 33 6.63 -23.38 1.82
C GLY A 33 7.08 -23.32 3.28
N LEU A 34 8.35 -23.02 3.50
CA LEU A 34 8.88 -22.82 4.85
C LEU A 34 8.55 -21.42 5.34
N ILE A 35 8.09 -21.30 6.57
CA ILE A 35 7.95 -20.01 7.24
C ILE A 35 9.36 -19.46 7.45
N GLY A 36 9.55 -18.17 7.11
CA GLY A 36 10.86 -17.54 7.18
C GLY A 36 11.61 -17.48 5.85
N GLU A 37 11.29 -18.33 4.89
CA GLU A 37 11.84 -18.22 3.53
C GLU A 37 11.30 -16.99 2.83
N PHE A 38 12.21 -16.10 2.40
CA PHE A 38 11.80 -14.88 1.68
C PHE A 38 11.21 -15.23 0.32
N ARG A 39 9.99 -14.78 0.09
CA ARG A 39 9.33 -14.84 -1.22
C ARG A 39 8.71 -13.48 -1.53
N TYR A 40 9.11 -12.91 -2.63
CA TYR A 40 8.52 -11.65 -3.06
C TYR A 40 7.07 -11.88 -3.51
N ALA A 41 6.14 -11.35 -2.73
CA ALA A 41 4.72 -11.33 -3.04
C ALA A 41 4.26 -9.87 -3.11
N PRO A 42 4.48 -9.19 -4.26
CA PRO A 42 4.08 -7.80 -4.42
C PRO A 42 2.57 -7.68 -4.20
N ILE A 43 2.11 -6.54 -3.70
CA ILE A 43 0.68 -6.25 -3.44
C ILE A 43 0.16 -7.05 -2.24
N ILE A 44 0.04 -8.36 -2.32
CA ILE A 44 -0.62 -9.23 -1.34
C ILE A 44 0.02 -9.15 0.06
N GLY A 45 1.34 -9.30 0.14
CA GLY A 45 2.04 -9.26 1.43
C GLY A 45 1.94 -7.91 2.13
N PRO A 46 2.23 -6.80 1.44
CA PRO A 46 2.08 -5.46 1.99
C PRO A 46 0.65 -5.13 2.45
N ASP A 47 -0.38 -5.56 1.75
CA ASP A 47 -1.77 -5.25 2.11
C ASP A 47 -2.21 -5.88 3.44
N VAL A 48 -1.62 -7.03 3.81
CA VAL A 48 -1.82 -7.60 5.16
C VAL A 48 -1.27 -6.63 6.22
N LEU A 49 -0.16 -5.95 5.96
CA LEU A 49 0.39 -4.94 6.87
C LEU A 49 -0.54 -3.73 7.01
N SER A 50 -1.17 -3.27 5.90
CA SER A 50 -2.21 -2.23 5.97
C SER A 50 -3.35 -2.65 6.89
N GLY A 51 -3.83 -3.87 6.76
CA GLY A 51 -4.88 -4.42 7.62
C GLY A 51 -4.47 -4.49 9.10
N ILE A 52 -3.24 -4.90 9.39
CA ILE A 52 -2.70 -4.92 10.75
C ILE A 52 -2.64 -3.50 11.32
N LEU A 53 -2.10 -2.54 10.55
CA LEU A 53 -1.98 -1.16 10.98
C LEU A 53 -3.34 -0.57 11.35
N VAL A 54 -4.33 -0.69 10.46
CA VAL A 54 -5.69 -0.22 10.72
C VAL A 54 -6.29 -0.87 11.98
N ARG A 55 -6.09 -2.16 12.14
CA ARG A 55 -6.62 -2.91 13.30
C ARG A 55 -6.01 -2.48 14.63
N VAL A 56 -4.70 -2.24 14.63
CA VAL A 56 -3.95 -1.91 15.87
C VAL A 56 -4.12 -0.45 16.26
N THR A 57 -4.12 0.46 15.28
CA THR A 57 -4.16 1.90 15.54
C THR A 57 -5.57 2.49 15.60
N GLY A 58 -6.56 1.81 15.00
CA GLY A 58 -7.89 2.36 14.78
C GLY A 58 -7.93 3.51 13.77
N GLN A 59 -6.83 3.77 13.06
CA GLN A 59 -6.70 4.84 12.07
C GLN A 59 -6.64 4.28 10.65
N SER A 60 -7.01 5.08 9.64
CA SER A 60 -6.69 4.74 8.25
C SER A 60 -5.18 4.78 8.02
N VAL A 61 -4.70 4.01 7.04
CA VAL A 61 -3.26 4.00 6.70
C VAL A 61 -2.80 5.39 6.26
N LEU A 62 -3.60 6.09 5.45
CA LEU A 62 -3.30 7.45 5.02
C LEU A 62 -3.16 8.41 6.22
N LYS A 63 -4.11 8.38 7.16
CA LYS A 63 -4.05 9.23 8.35
C LYS A 63 -2.80 8.93 9.18
N PHE A 64 -2.55 7.67 9.47
CA PHE A 64 -1.37 7.26 10.23
C PHE A 64 -0.06 7.68 9.54
N ALA A 65 0.05 7.45 8.22
CA ALA A 65 1.23 7.86 7.46
C ALA A 65 1.38 9.38 7.39
N THR A 66 0.28 10.12 7.27
CA THR A 66 0.31 11.58 7.27
C THR A 66 0.85 12.12 8.59
N GLU A 67 0.34 11.64 9.72
CA GLU A 67 0.75 12.13 11.04
C GLU A 67 2.19 11.74 11.39
N ASN A 68 2.63 10.53 11.03
CA ASN A 68 3.89 9.97 11.53
C ASN A 68 5.04 10.02 10.51
N LEU A 69 4.76 10.26 9.22
CA LEU A 69 5.77 10.23 8.17
C LEU A 69 5.67 11.43 7.23
N PHE A 70 4.51 11.66 6.63
CA PHE A 70 4.41 12.65 5.55
C PHE A 70 4.48 14.08 6.06
N ALA A 71 3.73 14.43 7.09
CA ALA A 71 3.75 15.79 7.65
C ALA A 71 5.13 16.19 8.18
N PRO A 72 5.86 15.35 8.96
CA PRO A 72 7.24 15.66 9.35
C PRO A 72 8.19 15.92 8.18
N LEU A 73 7.99 15.24 7.05
CA LEU A 73 8.77 15.42 5.83
C LEU A 73 8.28 16.59 4.95
N GLY A 74 7.18 17.26 5.33
CA GLY A 74 6.54 18.27 4.50
C GLY A 74 6.03 17.69 3.18
N ILE A 75 5.49 16.47 3.21
CA ILE A 75 4.83 15.78 2.11
C ILE A 75 3.32 15.88 2.32
N SER A 76 2.58 16.24 1.26
CA SER A 76 1.12 16.27 1.27
C SER A 76 0.56 15.17 0.40
N VAL A 77 -0.23 14.27 1.00
CA VAL A 77 -1.03 13.26 0.32
C VAL A 77 -2.48 13.44 0.78
N GLU A 78 -3.29 14.10 -0.04
CA GLU A 78 -4.57 14.64 0.41
C GLU A 78 -5.70 13.62 0.39
N ASN A 79 -5.71 12.68 -0.56
CA ASN A 79 -6.90 11.88 -0.83
C ASN A 79 -6.63 10.38 -0.96
N ASN A 80 -7.63 9.61 -0.53
CA ASN A 80 -7.78 8.22 -0.96
C ASN A 80 -8.40 8.20 -2.37
N VAL A 81 -7.86 7.34 -3.22
CA VAL A 81 -8.38 7.06 -4.56
C VAL A 81 -9.01 5.69 -4.55
N THR A 82 -10.30 5.61 -4.81
CA THR A 82 -11.05 4.34 -4.91
C THR A 82 -11.68 4.24 -6.28
N PHE A 83 -11.57 3.09 -6.92
CA PHE A 83 -12.19 2.84 -8.23
C PHE A 83 -13.46 2.03 -8.05
N HIS A 84 -14.54 2.48 -8.71
CA HIS A 84 -15.82 1.80 -8.75
C HIS A 84 -16.06 1.10 -10.10
N SER A 85 -15.19 1.37 -11.09
CA SER A 85 -15.22 0.73 -12.41
C SER A 85 -13.81 0.57 -12.98
N LYS A 86 -13.71 -0.29 -14.00
CA LYS A 86 -12.46 -0.46 -14.76
C LYS A 86 -12.13 0.79 -15.58
N GLU A 87 -13.14 1.49 -16.05
CA GLU A 87 -13.02 2.73 -16.80
C GLU A 87 -12.40 3.83 -15.94
N GLU A 88 -12.85 3.99 -14.68
CA GLU A 88 -12.26 4.92 -13.73
C GLU A 88 -10.79 4.59 -13.44
N GLN A 89 -10.47 3.33 -13.24
CA GLN A 89 -9.10 2.88 -13.04
C GLN A 89 -8.22 3.19 -14.24
N MET A 90 -8.69 2.94 -15.46
CA MET A 90 -7.95 3.25 -16.69
C MET A 90 -7.79 4.75 -16.90
N ALA A 91 -8.82 5.54 -16.61
CA ALA A 91 -8.74 6.99 -16.67
C ALA A 91 -7.69 7.53 -15.70
N PHE A 92 -7.64 7.01 -14.48
CA PHE A 92 -6.63 7.36 -13.49
C PHE A 92 -5.20 7.08 -13.99
N TYR A 93 -4.94 5.87 -14.54
CA TYR A 93 -3.60 5.55 -15.05
C TYR A 93 -3.15 6.37 -16.27
N ASN A 94 -4.10 6.89 -17.04
CA ASN A 94 -3.81 7.73 -18.20
C ASN A 94 -3.75 9.23 -17.86
N ALA A 95 -4.10 9.62 -16.65
CA ALA A 95 -4.03 10.99 -16.21
C ALA A 95 -2.57 11.43 -15.99
N THR A 96 -2.27 12.68 -16.34
CA THR A 96 -0.95 13.29 -16.13
C THR A 96 -0.83 14.01 -14.78
N ASP A 97 -1.96 14.19 -14.11
CA ASP A 97 -2.09 14.92 -12.85
C ASP A 97 -2.69 14.01 -11.79
N ILE A 98 -1.89 13.05 -11.34
CA ILE A 98 -2.31 12.04 -10.37
C ILE A 98 -1.82 12.44 -8.99
N SER A 99 -2.73 12.51 -8.03
CA SER A 99 -2.40 12.73 -6.62
C SER A 99 -3.24 11.81 -5.75
N GLY A 100 -2.63 11.26 -4.70
CA GLY A 100 -3.32 10.47 -3.71
C GLY A 100 -2.77 9.07 -3.48
N TRP A 101 -3.49 8.29 -2.69
CA TRP A 101 -3.14 6.91 -2.37
C TRP A 101 -4.33 5.99 -2.65
N ILE A 102 -4.10 4.98 -3.48
CA ILE A 102 -5.16 4.03 -3.85
C ILE A 102 -5.58 3.22 -2.62
N ALA A 103 -6.90 3.12 -2.45
CA ALA A 103 -7.54 2.33 -1.41
C ALA A 103 -8.48 1.29 -2.03
N SER A 104 -8.66 0.18 -1.31
CA SER A 104 -9.68 -0.81 -1.62
C SER A 104 -11.09 -0.19 -1.55
N PRO A 105 -12.11 -0.82 -2.14
CA PRO A 105 -13.50 -0.37 -1.98
C PRO A 105 -13.95 -0.28 -0.51
N THR A 106 -13.31 -1.01 0.40
CA THR A 106 -13.55 -0.90 1.85
C THR A 106 -12.75 0.21 2.53
N GLY A 107 -11.98 1.01 1.77
CA GLY A 107 -11.26 2.19 2.28
C GLY A 107 -9.89 1.91 2.87
N VAL A 108 -9.35 0.70 2.76
CA VAL A 108 -8.00 0.38 3.23
C VAL A 108 -6.98 0.64 2.11
N ASN A 109 -5.98 1.49 2.36
CA ASN A 109 -4.95 1.80 1.38
C ASN A 109 -4.09 0.58 1.03
N ALA A 110 -3.79 0.44 -0.25
CA ALA A 110 -2.86 -0.56 -0.75
C ALA A 110 -1.43 -0.22 -0.29
N ALA A 111 -0.76 -1.11 0.44
CA ALA A 111 0.60 -0.88 0.89
C ALA A 111 1.66 -1.30 -0.14
N GLY A 112 1.28 -2.10 -1.12
CA GLY A 112 2.18 -2.61 -2.15
C GLY A 112 2.26 -1.75 -3.40
N TRP A 113 1.38 -0.76 -3.56
CA TRP A 113 1.26 0.04 -4.79
C TRP A 113 0.35 1.25 -4.60
N GLY A 114 0.31 2.14 -5.61
CA GLY A 114 -0.73 3.16 -5.74
C GLY A 114 -0.58 4.40 -4.86
N LEU A 115 0.54 4.57 -4.14
CA LEU A 115 0.91 5.86 -3.57
C LEU A 115 1.58 6.71 -4.64
N THR A 116 1.04 7.90 -4.87
CA THR A 116 1.59 8.86 -5.83
C THR A 116 2.25 10.01 -5.09
N LEU A 117 3.52 10.22 -5.36
CA LEU A 117 4.33 11.30 -4.78
C LEU A 117 4.99 12.11 -5.89
N SER A 118 5.22 13.40 -5.65
CA SER A 118 6.05 14.21 -6.53
C SER A 118 7.51 13.72 -6.53
N PRO A 119 8.30 13.98 -7.57
CA PRO A 119 9.73 13.67 -7.56
C PRO A 119 10.48 14.27 -6.36
N MET A 120 10.08 15.47 -5.92
CA MET A 120 10.66 16.12 -4.75
C MET A 120 10.31 15.35 -3.46
N ASP A 121 9.08 14.88 -3.32
CA ASP A 121 8.66 14.11 -2.14
C ASP A 121 9.32 12.73 -2.11
N MET A 122 9.50 12.11 -3.26
CA MET A 122 10.31 10.88 -3.37
C MET A 122 11.76 11.12 -2.94
N ALA A 123 12.36 12.27 -3.31
CA ALA A 123 13.70 12.64 -2.88
C ALA A 123 13.78 12.83 -1.35
N LYS A 124 12.77 13.42 -0.71
CA LYS A 124 12.70 13.53 0.77
C LYS A 124 12.66 12.14 1.43
N MET A 125 11.88 11.20 0.88
CA MET A 125 11.87 9.82 1.36
C MET A 125 13.25 9.16 1.22
N GLY A 126 13.91 9.32 0.07
CA GLY A 126 15.26 8.84 -0.14
C GLY A 126 16.27 9.45 0.85
N GLN A 127 16.18 10.75 1.11
CA GLN A 127 17.04 11.43 2.08
C GLN A 127 16.81 10.92 3.51
N LEU A 128 15.56 10.64 3.91
CA LEU A 128 15.27 10.03 5.20
C LEU A 128 15.99 8.69 5.37
N PHE A 129 15.96 7.83 4.34
CA PHE A 129 16.68 6.55 4.37
C PHE A 129 18.20 6.74 4.45
N LEU A 130 18.76 7.65 3.68
CA LEU A 130 20.19 7.97 3.71
C LEU A 130 20.64 8.48 5.09
N ASN A 131 19.78 9.19 5.79
CA ASN A 131 20.04 9.69 7.13
C ASN A 131 19.75 8.66 8.23
N GLY A 132 19.54 7.39 7.90
CA GLY A 132 19.24 6.34 8.88
C GLY A 132 17.90 6.51 9.61
N GLY A 133 16.93 7.19 8.99
CA GLY A 133 15.62 7.46 9.56
C GLY A 133 15.54 8.76 10.37
N ILE A 134 16.58 9.57 10.38
CA ILE A 134 16.63 10.86 11.09
C ILE A 134 16.24 11.99 10.14
N TRP A 135 15.27 12.82 10.54
CA TRP A 135 14.84 14.01 9.82
C TRP A 135 14.81 15.22 10.76
N ASN A 136 15.56 16.29 10.40
CA ASN A 136 15.69 17.50 11.21
C ASN A 136 16.08 17.25 12.68
N GLY A 137 16.85 16.20 12.94
CA GLY A 137 17.35 15.87 14.28
C GLY A 137 16.39 15.03 15.14
N ILE A 138 15.32 14.54 14.55
CA ILE A 138 14.31 13.67 15.20
C ILE A 138 14.33 12.31 14.56
#